data_4a368fd79a50c4f3df628e268096bc6f
#
_entry.id   4a368fd79a50c4f3df628e268096bc6f
#
_cell.length_a   1.000
_cell.length_b   1.000
_cell.length_c   1.000
_cell.angle_alpha   90.00
_cell.angle_beta   90.00
_cell.angle_gamma   90.00
#
_symmetry.space_group_name_H-M   'P 1'
#
loop_
_entity.id
_entity.type
_entity.pdbx_description
1 polymer ?
#
loop_
_entity_poly.entity_id
_entity_poly.type
_entity_poly.pdbx_seq_one_letter_code
_entity_poly.pdbx_strand_id
1 'polypeptide(L)'
;MEFLSKKPLLITDTILRDAHQSQAATRMTTADMLPALETLDSVGYYSLECWGGATFDACMRFLNEDPWERLRTIRQHVKHTKLQMLFRGQNILGYKHYADDVVDAFCRKSIENGIDIIRIFDALNDVRNLEQAIKSTLKYGGEVEATMSYTVSPIHNEDYFVKLAKTLEEMGASSICVKDMANLLLPMDAYSLIKRLKETVSIPIHLHTHNTTGTGDMVNLMAAMAGVDIVDTALSPLANGTSQPATESLVATLKGTPRDTGLALNRLSEAAAHFRKVAARLQAEGILDPKVLRVDTNTLLYQVPGGMLSNLISQLKQAD
;
A
#
# COMPACT_ATOMS: atom_id res chain seq x y z
N MET A 1 -9.78 26.80 1.20
CA MET A 1 -8.55 26.11 1.59
C MET A 1 -7.64 26.06 0.37
N GLU A 2 -6.36 26.42 0.48
CA GLU A 2 -5.42 26.41 -0.63
C GLU A 2 -4.57 25.16 -0.59
N PHE A 3 -4.08 24.72 -1.76
CA PHE A 3 -3.09 23.65 -1.85
C PHE A 3 -1.72 24.17 -1.41
N LEU A 4 -1.11 23.53 -0.41
CA LEU A 4 0.21 23.92 0.11
C LEU A 4 1.37 23.52 -0.79
N SER A 5 1.14 22.60 -1.74
CA SER A 5 2.11 22.20 -2.77
C SER A 5 1.52 22.42 -4.16
N LYS A 6 2.41 22.80 -5.10
CA LYS A 6 2.08 22.94 -6.53
C LYS A 6 2.68 21.83 -7.39
N LYS A 7 3.33 20.83 -6.76
CA LYS A 7 3.85 19.68 -7.48
C LYS A 7 2.71 18.69 -7.76
N PRO A 8 2.70 18.00 -8.89
CA PRO A 8 1.76 16.90 -9.14
C PRO A 8 1.76 15.90 -8.00
N LEU A 9 0.57 15.36 -7.67
CA LEU A 9 0.47 14.26 -6.71
C LEU A 9 0.89 12.98 -7.41
N LEU A 10 1.79 12.22 -6.80
CA LEU A 10 2.19 10.91 -7.28
C LEU A 10 1.27 9.83 -6.72
N ILE A 11 1.04 8.78 -7.51
CA ILE A 11 0.15 7.68 -7.12
C ILE A 11 0.89 6.35 -7.18
N THR A 12 0.78 5.57 -6.11
CA THR A 12 1.06 4.14 -6.08
C THR A 12 -0.26 3.39 -6.17
N ASP A 13 -0.40 2.48 -7.13
CA ASP A 13 -1.58 1.62 -7.21
C ASP A 13 -1.33 0.27 -6.54
N THR A 14 -2.28 -0.17 -5.74
CA THR A 14 -2.19 -1.38 -4.91
C THR A 14 -2.94 -2.58 -5.48
N ILE A 15 -3.49 -2.46 -6.69
CA ILE A 15 -4.34 -3.49 -7.32
C ILE A 15 -3.66 -4.86 -7.37
N LEU A 16 -2.33 -4.91 -7.52
CA LEU A 16 -1.55 -6.14 -7.62
C LEU A 16 -1.19 -6.77 -6.26
N ARG A 17 -1.45 -6.08 -5.14
CA ARG A 17 -1.14 -6.60 -3.80
C ARG A 17 -2.23 -6.30 -2.77
N ASP A 18 -2.26 -5.10 -2.16
CA ASP A 18 -3.07 -4.81 -0.97
C ASP A 18 -4.57 -4.80 -1.27
N ALA A 19 -4.98 -4.31 -2.43
CA ALA A 19 -6.38 -4.27 -2.83
C ALA A 19 -7.01 -5.67 -2.82
N HIS A 20 -6.43 -6.63 -3.53
CA HIS A 20 -6.97 -7.99 -3.56
C HIS A 20 -6.67 -8.79 -2.28
N GLN A 21 -5.63 -8.42 -1.53
CA GLN A 21 -5.42 -8.97 -0.18
C GLN A 21 -6.58 -8.58 0.73
N SER A 22 -7.02 -7.35 0.67
CA SER A 22 -8.04 -6.79 1.55
C SER A 22 -9.46 -7.23 1.19
N GLN A 23 -9.76 -7.46 -0.08
CA GLN A 23 -11.11 -7.81 -0.56
C GLN A 23 -11.28 -9.28 -0.93
N ALA A 24 -10.22 -9.94 -1.36
CA ALA A 24 -10.25 -11.30 -1.91
C ALA A 24 -9.20 -12.22 -1.27
N ALA A 25 -8.84 -11.98 -0.01
CA ALA A 25 -7.94 -12.81 0.80
C ALA A 25 -6.65 -13.22 0.06
N THR A 26 -6.09 -12.35 -0.77
CA THR A 26 -4.88 -12.58 -1.59
C THR A 26 -5.05 -13.71 -2.64
N ARG A 27 -6.27 -13.93 -3.14
CA ARG A 27 -6.57 -15.04 -4.07
C ARG A 27 -6.48 -14.70 -5.55
N MET A 28 -6.07 -13.48 -5.92
CA MET A 28 -5.81 -13.15 -7.33
C MET A 28 -4.54 -13.85 -7.79
N THR A 29 -4.63 -14.60 -8.90
CA THR A 29 -3.52 -15.37 -9.46
C THR A 29 -2.60 -14.51 -10.34
N THR A 30 -1.41 -15.01 -10.66
CA THR A 30 -0.51 -14.37 -11.63
C THR A 30 -1.17 -14.30 -13.01
N ALA A 31 -1.92 -15.33 -13.40
CA ALA A 31 -2.67 -15.35 -14.65
C ALA A 31 -3.76 -14.27 -14.72
N ASP A 32 -4.37 -13.90 -13.60
CA ASP A 32 -5.33 -12.81 -13.51
C ASP A 32 -4.67 -11.44 -13.71
N MET A 33 -3.43 -11.28 -13.29
CA MET A 33 -2.69 -10.00 -13.37
C MET A 33 -2.10 -9.76 -14.76
N LEU A 34 -1.56 -10.82 -15.36
CA LEU A 34 -0.73 -10.79 -16.55
C LEU A 34 -1.33 -9.96 -17.72
N PRO A 35 -2.62 -10.11 -18.10
CA PRO A 35 -3.17 -9.37 -19.24
C PRO A 35 -3.24 -7.85 -19.06
N ALA A 36 -3.14 -7.34 -17.82
CA ALA A 36 -3.24 -5.91 -17.53
C ALA A 36 -1.88 -5.25 -17.25
N LEU A 37 -0.79 -6.01 -17.08
CA LEU A 37 0.48 -5.48 -16.60
C LEU A 37 1.07 -4.41 -17.51
N GLU A 38 1.06 -4.61 -18.83
CA GLU A 38 1.57 -3.62 -19.79
C GLU A 38 0.70 -2.34 -19.83
N THR A 39 -0.61 -2.49 -19.68
CA THR A 39 -1.51 -1.33 -19.56
C THR A 39 -1.22 -0.56 -18.28
N LEU A 40 -1.06 -1.26 -17.14
CA LEU A 40 -0.68 -0.64 -15.86
C LEU A 40 0.66 0.10 -15.95
N ASP A 41 1.66 -0.49 -16.61
CA ASP A 41 2.97 0.13 -16.82
C ASP A 41 2.89 1.42 -17.66
N SER A 42 1.90 1.52 -18.54
CA SER A 42 1.68 2.68 -19.42
C SER A 42 0.87 3.81 -18.80
N VAL A 43 0.29 3.64 -17.62
CA VAL A 43 -0.57 4.64 -16.94
C VAL A 43 0.24 5.85 -16.48
N GLY A 44 1.47 5.65 -16.04
CA GLY A 44 2.32 6.69 -15.48
C GLY A 44 2.32 6.76 -13.95
N TYR A 45 2.01 5.65 -13.28
CA TYR A 45 2.12 5.54 -11.82
C TYR A 45 3.54 5.80 -11.32
N TYR A 46 3.65 6.29 -10.09
CA TYR A 46 4.92 6.36 -9.37
C TYR A 46 5.47 4.95 -9.10
N SER A 47 4.61 4.08 -8.57
CA SER A 47 4.93 2.67 -8.35
C SER A 47 3.66 1.81 -8.40
N LEU A 48 3.87 0.49 -8.56
CA LEU A 48 2.86 -0.55 -8.38
C LEU A 48 3.25 -1.38 -7.16
N GLU A 49 2.42 -1.40 -6.13
CA GLU A 49 2.61 -2.32 -5.02
C GLU A 49 2.14 -3.72 -5.44
N CYS A 50 3.08 -4.65 -5.63
CA CYS A 50 2.81 -5.92 -6.29
C CYS A 50 3.18 -7.17 -5.48
N TRP A 51 3.90 -7.01 -4.37
CA TRP A 51 4.45 -8.13 -3.65
C TRP A 51 4.57 -7.87 -2.14
N GLY A 52 4.73 -8.93 -1.34
CA GLY A 52 4.84 -8.85 0.11
C GLY A 52 4.63 -10.21 0.78
N GLY A 53 4.66 -10.21 2.11
CA GLY A 53 4.58 -11.43 2.91
C GLY A 53 3.33 -12.26 2.69
N ALA A 54 2.16 -11.61 2.70
CA ALA A 54 0.90 -12.31 2.47
C ALA A 54 0.78 -12.87 1.04
N THR A 55 1.33 -12.15 0.05
CA THR A 55 1.40 -12.63 -1.34
C THR A 55 2.27 -13.87 -1.44
N PHE A 56 3.46 -13.84 -0.82
CA PHE A 56 4.38 -14.98 -0.81
C PHE A 56 3.71 -16.21 -0.19
N ASP A 57 3.10 -16.05 0.97
CA ASP A 57 2.40 -17.12 1.67
C ASP A 57 1.20 -17.66 0.87
N ALA A 58 0.37 -16.78 0.30
CA ALA A 58 -0.79 -17.18 -0.48
C ALA A 58 -0.41 -17.90 -1.79
N CYS A 59 0.65 -17.50 -2.46
CA CYS A 59 1.17 -18.22 -3.64
C CYS A 59 1.43 -19.68 -3.31
N MET A 60 2.13 -19.93 -2.20
CA MET A 60 2.51 -21.29 -1.80
C MET A 60 1.36 -22.13 -1.26
N ARG A 61 0.52 -21.51 -0.38
CA ARG A 61 -0.51 -22.26 0.36
C ARG A 61 -1.80 -22.48 -0.41
N PHE A 62 -2.16 -21.53 -1.26
CA PHE A 62 -3.51 -21.50 -1.82
C PHE A 62 -3.55 -21.45 -3.34
N LEU A 63 -2.51 -20.91 -3.99
CA LEU A 63 -2.53 -20.69 -5.43
C LEU A 63 -1.67 -21.69 -6.20
N ASN A 64 -0.86 -22.48 -5.48
CA ASN A 64 0.13 -23.39 -6.08
C ASN A 64 1.03 -22.67 -7.10
N GLU A 65 1.49 -21.47 -6.74
CA GLU A 65 2.38 -20.64 -7.54
C GLU A 65 3.73 -20.46 -6.83
N ASP A 66 4.82 -20.36 -7.61
CA ASP A 66 6.11 -19.91 -7.12
C ASP A 66 6.05 -18.37 -6.93
N PRO A 67 6.20 -17.84 -5.67
CA PRO A 67 6.12 -16.42 -5.42
C PRO A 67 7.24 -15.63 -6.11
N TRP A 68 8.42 -16.19 -6.29
CA TRP A 68 9.52 -15.54 -7.00
C TRP A 68 9.27 -15.49 -8.51
N GLU A 69 8.66 -16.54 -9.08
CA GLU A 69 8.26 -16.54 -10.49
C GLU A 69 7.20 -15.50 -10.76
N ARG A 70 6.22 -15.34 -9.84
CA ARG A 70 5.24 -14.24 -9.92
C ARG A 70 5.94 -12.88 -10.02
N LEU A 71 6.90 -12.60 -9.13
CA LEU A 71 7.62 -11.34 -9.12
C LEU A 71 8.38 -11.12 -10.43
N ARG A 72 9.12 -12.13 -10.90
CA ARG A 72 9.85 -12.08 -12.18
C ARG A 72 8.92 -11.84 -13.35
N THR A 73 7.77 -12.50 -13.38
CA THR A 73 6.75 -12.32 -14.43
C THR A 73 6.22 -10.89 -14.43
N ILE A 74 5.87 -10.33 -13.26
CA ILE A 74 5.44 -8.93 -13.16
C ILE A 74 6.56 -8.01 -13.69
N ARG A 75 7.80 -8.19 -13.26
CA ARG A 75 8.94 -7.38 -13.72
C ARG A 75 9.19 -7.48 -15.23
N GLN A 76 8.95 -8.64 -15.83
CA GLN A 76 9.10 -8.83 -17.28
C GLN A 76 8.13 -7.97 -18.09
N HIS A 77 6.94 -7.70 -17.58
CA HIS A 77 5.89 -6.93 -18.26
C HIS A 77 5.81 -5.45 -17.82
N VAL A 78 6.28 -5.13 -16.60
CA VAL A 78 6.33 -3.76 -16.08
C VAL A 78 7.76 -3.25 -16.19
N LYS A 79 8.03 -2.35 -17.16
CA LYS A 79 9.38 -1.88 -17.51
C LYS A 79 9.69 -0.47 -17.02
N HIS A 80 8.69 0.38 -16.93
CA HIS A 80 8.84 1.82 -16.68
C HIS A 80 8.42 2.21 -15.26
N THR A 81 7.42 1.52 -14.71
CA THR A 81 6.90 1.79 -13.39
C THR A 81 7.71 1.04 -12.33
N LYS A 82 8.02 1.70 -11.22
CA LYS A 82 8.69 1.06 -10.07
C LYS A 82 7.80 -0.02 -9.47
N LEU A 83 8.42 -1.14 -9.07
CA LEU A 83 7.75 -2.19 -8.31
C LEU A 83 8.04 -2.04 -6.82
N GLN A 84 6.99 -2.07 -6.03
CA GLN A 84 7.04 -1.90 -4.59
C GLN A 84 6.55 -3.15 -3.88
N MET A 85 7.19 -3.47 -2.75
CA MET A 85 6.76 -4.54 -1.86
C MET A 85 6.57 -4.07 -0.43
N LEU A 86 5.69 -4.74 0.31
CA LEU A 86 5.55 -4.60 1.75
C LEU A 86 6.43 -5.60 2.49
N PHE A 87 7.17 -5.13 3.50
CA PHE A 87 8.15 -5.91 4.25
C PHE A 87 7.99 -5.70 5.76
N ARG A 88 7.82 -6.79 6.52
CA ARG A 88 7.54 -6.73 7.97
C ARG A 88 8.82 -6.65 8.81
N GLY A 89 9.71 -5.70 8.53
CA GLY A 89 10.95 -5.53 9.29
C GLY A 89 11.66 -6.86 9.56
N GLN A 90 12.05 -7.12 10.81
CA GLN A 90 12.75 -8.34 11.20
C GLN A 90 11.93 -9.64 11.00
N ASN A 91 10.61 -9.53 10.82
CA ASN A 91 9.74 -10.68 10.59
C ASN A 91 9.63 -11.08 9.10
N ILE A 92 10.14 -10.28 8.17
CA ILE A 92 10.10 -10.51 6.71
C ILE A 92 8.66 -10.82 6.22
N LEU A 93 8.34 -12.10 6.12
CA LEU A 93 7.07 -12.65 5.66
C LEU A 93 6.21 -13.19 6.81
N GLY A 94 6.85 -13.52 7.93
CA GLY A 94 6.27 -14.32 9.01
C GLY A 94 5.77 -13.51 10.19
N TYR A 95 5.63 -14.21 11.32
CA TYR A 95 5.15 -13.70 12.59
C TYR A 95 6.19 -13.88 13.71
N LYS A 96 7.43 -14.24 13.36
CA LYS A 96 8.59 -14.37 14.25
C LYS A 96 9.78 -13.67 13.63
N HIS A 97 10.71 -13.21 14.45
CA HIS A 97 11.95 -12.62 13.97
C HIS A 97 12.82 -13.68 13.27
N TYR A 98 13.35 -13.30 12.12
CA TYR A 98 14.41 -14.05 11.44
C TYR A 98 15.78 -13.49 11.85
N ALA A 99 16.83 -14.28 11.65
CA ALA A 99 18.19 -13.81 11.83
C ALA A 99 18.57 -12.75 10.78
N ASP A 100 19.54 -11.89 11.10
CA ASP A 100 19.94 -10.76 10.25
C ASP A 100 20.43 -11.19 8.87
N ASP A 101 21.13 -12.31 8.78
CA ASP A 101 21.61 -12.87 7.51
C ASP A 101 20.46 -13.32 6.60
N VAL A 102 19.35 -13.82 7.18
CA VAL A 102 18.13 -14.16 6.44
C VAL A 102 17.44 -12.89 5.93
N VAL A 103 17.34 -11.84 6.76
CA VAL A 103 16.81 -10.55 6.36
C VAL A 103 17.65 -9.96 5.22
N ASP A 104 18.97 -9.96 5.35
CA ASP A 104 19.91 -9.47 4.34
C ASP A 104 19.74 -10.24 3.01
N ALA A 105 19.70 -11.56 3.06
CA ALA A 105 19.53 -12.41 1.88
C ALA A 105 18.18 -12.18 1.22
N PHE A 106 17.11 -11.97 1.99
CA PHE A 106 15.77 -11.75 1.45
C PHE A 106 15.66 -10.38 0.76
N CYS A 107 16.18 -9.30 1.37
CA CYS A 107 16.24 -7.99 0.74
C CYS A 107 17.02 -8.05 -0.57
N ARG A 108 18.21 -8.69 -0.57
CA ARG A 108 19.01 -8.87 -1.78
C ARG A 108 18.22 -9.61 -2.87
N LYS A 109 17.58 -10.73 -2.54
CA LYS A 109 16.81 -11.51 -3.50
C LYS A 109 15.59 -10.76 -4.02
N SER A 110 14.92 -9.95 -3.20
CA SER A 110 13.79 -9.12 -3.64
C SER A 110 14.23 -8.12 -4.70
N ILE A 111 15.35 -7.42 -4.47
CA ILE A 111 15.90 -6.45 -5.41
C ILE A 111 16.41 -7.13 -6.68
N GLU A 112 17.17 -8.22 -6.57
CA GLU A 112 17.65 -9.02 -7.72
C GLU A 112 16.52 -9.51 -8.61
N ASN A 113 15.33 -9.78 -8.06
CA ASN A 113 14.15 -10.24 -8.79
C ASN A 113 13.21 -9.11 -9.26
N GLY A 114 13.59 -7.84 -9.04
CA GLY A 114 12.95 -6.70 -9.69
C GLY A 114 12.17 -5.75 -8.79
N ILE A 115 12.27 -5.85 -7.47
CA ILE A 115 11.73 -4.84 -6.55
C ILE A 115 12.63 -3.61 -6.54
N ASP A 116 12.02 -2.44 -6.73
CA ASP A 116 12.70 -1.14 -6.68
C ASP A 116 12.56 -0.50 -5.28
N ILE A 117 11.36 -0.59 -4.68
CA ILE A 117 11.03 0.04 -3.40
C ILE A 117 10.65 -1.03 -2.38
N ILE A 118 11.33 -1.06 -1.23
CA ILE A 118 10.93 -1.88 -0.10
C ILE A 118 10.29 -0.99 0.97
N ARG A 119 8.96 -1.14 1.15
CA ARG A 119 8.18 -0.52 2.21
C ARG A 119 8.32 -1.35 3.46
N ILE A 120 9.11 -0.84 4.42
CA ILE A 120 9.49 -1.56 5.65
C ILE A 120 8.66 -1.03 6.81
N PHE A 121 7.93 -1.90 7.50
CA PHE A 121 7.11 -1.53 8.65
C PHE A 121 7.28 -2.46 9.85
N ASP A 122 6.98 -1.95 11.01
CA ASP A 122 6.70 -2.70 12.24
C ASP A 122 5.35 -2.27 12.79
N ALA A 123 4.51 -3.24 13.18
CA ALA A 123 3.15 -2.95 13.64
C ALA A 123 3.10 -2.11 14.93
N LEU A 124 4.16 -2.16 15.74
CA LEU A 124 4.30 -1.42 17.00
C LEU A 124 5.21 -0.18 16.87
N ASN A 125 5.69 0.13 15.66
CA ASN A 125 6.65 1.20 15.40
C ASN A 125 7.98 1.06 16.16
N ASP A 126 8.41 -0.16 16.44
CA ASP A 126 9.73 -0.40 17.04
C ASP A 126 10.81 -0.31 15.95
N VAL A 127 11.53 0.81 15.94
CA VAL A 127 12.55 1.10 14.91
C VAL A 127 13.70 0.08 14.90
N ARG A 128 13.95 -0.61 16.01
CA ARG A 128 14.97 -1.68 16.08
C ARG A 128 14.65 -2.82 15.13
N ASN A 129 13.36 -3.09 14.92
CA ASN A 129 12.89 -4.11 13.97
C ASN A 129 13.03 -3.69 12.50
N LEU A 130 13.32 -2.43 12.22
CA LEU A 130 13.48 -1.89 10.86
C LEU A 130 14.96 -1.84 10.43
N GLU A 131 15.89 -1.74 11.39
CA GLU A 131 17.29 -1.43 11.14
C GLU A 131 17.96 -2.35 10.12
N GLN A 132 17.86 -3.67 10.30
CA GLN A 132 18.52 -4.63 9.41
C GLN A 132 17.95 -4.56 7.99
N ALA A 133 16.62 -4.46 7.86
CA ALA A 133 15.98 -4.36 6.56
C ALA A 133 16.34 -3.05 5.83
N ILE A 134 16.42 -1.92 6.54
CA ILE A 134 16.87 -0.63 5.99
C ILE A 134 18.31 -0.75 5.49
N LYS A 135 19.23 -1.22 6.33
CA LYS A 135 20.65 -1.40 5.98
C LYS A 135 20.82 -2.29 4.75
N SER A 136 20.12 -3.42 4.73
CA SER A 136 20.22 -4.39 3.62
C SER A 136 19.63 -3.84 2.33
N THR A 137 18.49 -3.14 2.38
CA THR A 137 17.88 -2.53 1.20
C THR A 137 18.82 -1.52 0.56
N LEU A 138 19.40 -0.61 1.35
CA LEU A 138 20.37 0.39 0.88
C LEU A 138 21.62 -0.28 0.32
N LYS A 139 22.15 -1.30 1.00
CA LYS A 139 23.34 -2.06 0.58
C LYS A 139 23.18 -2.65 -0.83
N TYR A 140 22.00 -3.09 -1.20
CA TYR A 140 21.72 -3.70 -2.50
C TYR A 140 21.10 -2.73 -3.53
N GLY A 141 21.04 -1.43 -3.22
CA GLY A 141 20.63 -0.38 -4.14
C GLY A 141 19.13 -0.22 -4.31
N GLY A 142 18.32 -0.78 -3.40
CA GLY A 142 16.88 -0.55 -3.35
C GLY A 142 16.53 0.77 -2.67
N GLU A 143 15.35 1.31 -2.97
CA GLU A 143 14.78 2.47 -2.27
C GLU A 143 14.10 2.02 -0.98
N VAL A 144 14.41 2.69 0.14
CA VAL A 144 13.79 2.43 1.43
C VAL A 144 12.60 3.34 1.64
N GLU A 145 11.40 2.79 1.73
CA GLU A 145 10.25 3.49 2.27
C GLU A 145 10.01 3.03 3.70
N ALA A 146 10.47 3.83 4.67
CA ALA A 146 10.27 3.52 6.09
C ALA A 146 8.88 3.94 6.54
N THR A 147 8.22 3.08 7.32
CA THR A 147 6.78 3.20 7.56
C THR A 147 6.46 3.44 9.02
N MET A 148 5.57 4.37 9.26
CA MET A 148 4.92 4.62 10.53
C MET A 148 3.52 3.96 10.50
N SER A 149 3.29 2.94 11.32
CA SER A 149 1.97 2.34 11.51
C SER A 149 1.09 3.32 12.28
N TYR A 150 0.08 3.89 11.60
CA TYR A 150 -0.81 4.87 12.21
C TYR A 150 -1.81 4.18 13.15
N THR A 151 -1.97 4.74 14.32
CA THR A 151 -2.95 4.32 15.31
C THR A 151 -3.34 5.51 16.19
N VAL A 152 -4.43 5.38 16.95
CA VAL A 152 -4.94 6.42 17.85
C VAL A 152 -4.88 5.92 19.29
N SER A 153 -4.17 6.64 20.13
CA SER A 153 -4.13 6.42 21.58
C SER A 153 -3.62 7.68 22.29
N PRO A 154 -3.67 7.76 23.61
CA PRO A 154 -3.13 8.90 24.35
C PRO A 154 -1.65 9.19 24.07
N ILE A 155 -0.88 8.20 23.59
CA ILE A 155 0.55 8.34 23.29
C ILE A 155 0.77 8.67 21.81
N HIS A 156 -0.03 8.09 20.90
CA HIS A 156 0.12 8.23 19.46
C HIS A 156 -0.57 9.51 18.95
N ASN A 157 0.04 10.64 19.28
CA ASN A 157 -0.37 11.97 18.82
C ASN A 157 0.55 12.46 17.68
N GLU A 158 0.29 13.64 17.14
CA GLU A 158 1.11 14.21 16.05
C GLU A 158 2.59 14.37 16.43
N ASP A 159 2.91 14.76 17.68
CA ASP A 159 4.30 14.92 18.12
C ASP A 159 5.06 13.59 18.13
N TYR A 160 4.38 12.50 18.49
CA TYR A 160 4.93 11.15 18.38
C TYR A 160 5.31 10.83 16.92
N PHE A 161 4.39 11.01 15.97
CA PHE A 161 4.66 10.71 14.56
C PHE A 161 5.71 11.63 13.94
N VAL A 162 5.73 12.89 14.31
CA VAL A 162 6.76 13.85 13.87
C VAL A 162 8.17 13.43 14.37
N LYS A 163 8.27 13.00 15.64
CA LYS A 163 9.53 12.49 16.19
C LYS A 163 9.96 11.19 15.49
N LEU A 164 9.03 10.28 15.29
CA LEU A 164 9.30 9.02 14.59
C LEU A 164 9.79 9.27 13.17
N ALA A 165 9.16 10.20 12.44
CA ALA A 165 9.56 10.54 11.08
C ALA A 165 11.01 11.03 11.00
N LYS A 166 11.44 11.89 11.94
CA LYS A 166 12.87 12.32 12.03
C LYS A 166 13.80 11.13 12.23
N THR A 167 13.45 10.23 13.16
CA THR A 167 14.26 9.03 13.39
C THR A 167 14.38 8.18 12.14
N LEU A 168 13.30 7.99 11.40
CA LEU A 168 13.30 7.20 10.16
C LEU A 168 14.13 7.87 9.05
N GLU A 169 14.07 9.20 8.92
CA GLU A 169 14.93 9.95 8.00
C GLU A 169 16.42 9.78 8.37
N GLU A 170 16.76 9.91 9.66
CA GLU A 170 18.13 9.71 10.18
C GLU A 170 18.64 8.27 9.96
N MET A 171 17.76 7.28 9.92
CA MET A 171 18.09 5.89 9.59
C MET A 171 18.38 5.66 8.10
N GLY A 172 18.18 6.67 7.25
CA GLY A 172 18.47 6.62 5.82
C GLY A 172 17.29 6.27 4.93
N ALA A 173 16.05 6.48 5.39
CA ALA A 173 14.87 6.31 4.55
C ALA A 173 14.91 7.23 3.33
N SER A 174 14.50 6.71 2.17
CA SER A 174 14.32 7.47 0.92
C SER A 174 12.97 8.20 0.88
N SER A 175 11.99 7.68 1.60
CA SER A 175 10.66 8.25 1.82
C SER A 175 10.05 7.70 3.11
N ILE A 176 9.02 8.38 3.62
CA ILE A 176 8.30 7.96 4.84
C ILE A 176 6.85 7.70 4.49
N CYS A 177 6.34 6.51 4.83
CA CYS A 177 4.93 6.17 4.68
C CYS A 177 4.19 6.34 6.01
N VAL A 178 3.11 7.11 6.00
CA VAL A 178 2.07 7.07 7.04
C VAL A 178 1.09 5.98 6.64
N LYS A 179 1.12 4.84 7.35
CA LYS A 179 0.32 3.67 7.00
C LYS A 179 -0.86 3.49 7.94
N ASP A 180 -2.03 3.88 7.46
CA ASP A 180 -3.31 3.73 8.14
C ASP A 180 -4.08 2.51 7.62
N MET A 181 -3.84 1.36 8.26
CA MET A 181 -4.42 0.07 7.87
C MET A 181 -5.90 -0.10 8.24
N ALA A 182 -6.40 0.73 9.17
CA ALA A 182 -7.76 0.61 9.70
C ALA A 182 -8.64 1.82 9.38
N ASN A 183 -8.13 2.77 8.59
CA ASN A 183 -8.81 4.03 8.26
C ASN A 183 -9.22 4.83 9.53
N LEU A 184 -8.26 4.97 10.44
CA LEU A 184 -8.41 5.72 11.70
C LEU A 184 -8.06 7.20 11.54
N LEU A 185 -7.24 7.53 10.55
CA LEU A 185 -6.83 8.89 10.23
C LEU A 185 -8.01 9.63 9.61
N LEU A 186 -8.53 10.62 10.32
CA LEU A 186 -9.64 11.42 9.82
C LEU A 186 -9.13 12.56 8.89
N PRO A 187 -9.99 13.11 8.00
CA PRO A 187 -9.55 14.06 6.98
C PRO A 187 -8.83 15.31 7.53
N MET A 188 -9.33 15.89 8.62
CA MET A 188 -8.72 17.09 9.21
C MET A 188 -7.40 16.77 9.91
N ASP A 189 -7.31 15.61 10.56
CA ASP A 189 -6.09 15.12 11.19
C ASP A 189 -5.02 14.78 10.14
N ALA A 190 -5.45 14.23 8.99
CA ALA A 190 -4.56 14.00 7.85
C ALA A 190 -3.94 15.30 7.34
N TYR A 191 -4.75 16.36 7.20
CA TYR A 191 -4.23 17.67 6.80
C TYR A 191 -3.19 18.20 7.79
N SER A 192 -3.50 18.17 9.09
CA SER A 192 -2.60 18.65 10.16
C SER A 192 -1.31 17.86 10.21
N LEU A 193 -1.40 16.51 10.28
CA LEU A 193 -0.25 15.63 10.38
C LEU A 193 0.67 15.76 9.15
N ILE A 194 0.11 15.68 7.93
CA ILE A 194 0.91 15.78 6.70
C ILE A 194 1.61 17.12 6.61
N LYS A 195 0.92 18.24 6.91
CA LYS A 195 1.54 19.56 6.94
C LYS A 195 2.75 19.59 7.87
N ARG A 196 2.59 19.11 9.11
CA ARG A 196 3.69 19.06 10.10
C ARG A 196 4.85 18.18 9.66
N LEU A 197 4.55 17.01 9.07
CA LEU A 197 5.59 16.13 8.53
C LEU A 197 6.38 16.82 7.41
N LYS A 198 5.70 17.49 6.48
CA LYS A 198 6.33 18.25 5.38
C LYS A 198 7.18 19.43 5.86
N GLU A 199 6.86 20.01 7.01
CA GLU A 199 7.65 21.07 7.66
C GLU A 199 8.86 20.49 8.45
N THR A 200 8.88 19.17 8.72
CA THR A 200 9.83 18.55 9.64
C THR A 200 10.93 17.76 8.94
N VAL A 201 10.58 16.98 7.90
CA VAL A 201 11.52 16.13 7.17
C VAL A 201 11.69 16.62 5.73
N SER A 202 12.86 16.32 5.15
CA SER A 202 13.22 16.77 3.79
C SER A 202 12.84 15.76 2.71
N ILE A 203 12.64 14.50 3.08
CA ILE A 203 12.32 13.41 2.17
C ILE A 203 10.79 13.33 1.88
N PRO A 204 10.38 12.69 0.78
CA PRO A 204 8.98 12.54 0.42
C PRO A 204 8.14 11.87 1.50
N ILE A 205 6.90 12.35 1.66
CA ILE A 205 5.87 11.73 2.50
C ILE A 205 4.89 10.99 1.62
N HIS A 206 4.66 9.74 1.94
CA HIS A 206 3.69 8.85 1.31
C HIS A 206 2.54 8.58 2.29
N LEU A 207 1.30 8.65 1.83
CA LEU A 207 0.14 8.29 2.64
C LEU A 207 -0.51 7.02 2.09
N HIS A 208 -0.67 6.03 2.96
CA HIS A 208 -1.47 4.84 2.72
C HIS A 208 -2.67 4.85 3.67
N THR A 209 -3.86 4.80 3.14
CA THR A 209 -5.09 4.65 3.93
C THR A 209 -6.06 3.68 3.27
N HIS A 210 -6.81 2.95 4.08
CA HIS A 210 -7.96 2.17 3.62
C HIS A 210 -9.21 3.04 3.57
N ASN A 211 -10.34 2.49 3.12
CA ASN A 211 -11.61 3.22 3.02
C ASN A 211 -12.75 2.55 3.81
N THR A 212 -12.40 1.84 4.88
CA THR A 212 -13.35 1.05 5.69
C THR A 212 -14.41 1.94 6.33
N THR A 213 -14.04 3.12 6.82
CA THR A 213 -14.97 4.07 7.43
C THR A 213 -15.66 4.98 6.40
N GLY A 214 -15.31 4.86 5.11
CA GLY A 214 -15.82 5.71 4.05
C GLY A 214 -15.19 7.11 4.00
N THR A 215 -14.15 7.38 4.81
CA THR A 215 -13.48 8.69 4.86
C THR A 215 -12.22 8.74 4.01
N GLY A 216 -11.74 7.63 3.47
CA GLY A 216 -10.43 7.50 2.82
C GLY A 216 -10.24 8.43 1.61
N ASP A 217 -11.27 8.62 0.78
CA ASP A 217 -11.20 9.58 -0.35
C ASP A 217 -11.02 11.02 0.16
N MET A 218 -11.73 11.39 1.23
CA MET A 218 -11.58 12.70 1.88
C MET A 218 -10.21 12.84 2.53
N VAL A 219 -9.68 11.79 3.13
CA VAL A 219 -8.32 11.75 3.71
C VAL A 219 -7.27 12.01 2.63
N ASN A 220 -7.35 11.31 1.49
CA ASN A 220 -6.43 11.53 0.38
C ASN A 220 -6.51 12.95 -0.19
N LEU A 221 -7.72 13.53 -0.31
CA LEU A 221 -7.90 14.90 -0.74
C LEU A 221 -7.26 15.90 0.24
N MET A 222 -7.52 15.74 1.54
CA MET A 222 -6.96 16.63 2.57
C MET A 222 -5.44 16.52 2.67
N ALA A 223 -4.89 15.30 2.53
CA ALA A 223 -3.45 15.09 2.46
C ALA A 223 -2.83 15.74 1.20
N ALA A 224 -3.50 15.63 0.05
CA ALA A 224 -3.06 16.31 -1.19
C ALA A 224 -3.03 17.82 -1.01
N MET A 225 -4.03 18.40 -0.33
CA MET A 225 -4.06 19.84 0.00
C MET A 225 -2.93 20.22 0.95
N ALA A 226 -2.61 19.38 1.92
CA ALA A 226 -1.50 19.58 2.87
C ALA A 226 -0.12 19.39 2.27
N GLY A 227 -0.01 18.87 1.03
CA GLY A 227 1.25 18.77 0.30
C GLY A 227 1.92 17.40 0.39
N VAL A 228 1.19 16.32 0.70
CA VAL A 228 1.71 14.94 0.60
C VAL A 228 2.30 14.71 -0.79
N ASP A 229 3.39 13.95 -0.90
CA ASP A 229 4.06 13.73 -2.17
C ASP A 229 3.46 12.56 -2.95
N ILE A 230 3.10 11.48 -2.26
CA ILE A 230 2.62 10.23 -2.85
C ILE A 230 1.42 9.73 -2.04
N VAL A 231 0.44 9.13 -2.70
CA VAL A 231 -0.66 8.41 -2.02
C VAL A 231 -0.88 7.03 -2.63
N ASP A 232 -1.32 6.09 -1.79
CA ASP A 232 -1.80 4.79 -2.25
C ASP A 232 -3.27 4.89 -2.64
N THR A 233 -3.59 4.27 -3.77
CA THR A 233 -4.96 4.06 -4.25
C THR A 233 -5.09 2.65 -4.83
N ALA A 234 -6.30 2.25 -5.19
CA ALA A 234 -6.54 1.02 -5.93
C ALA A 234 -7.45 1.30 -7.14
N LEU A 235 -7.22 0.62 -8.27
CA LEU A 235 -8.17 0.64 -9.38
C LEU A 235 -9.58 0.24 -8.92
N SER A 236 -10.59 0.93 -9.43
CA SER A 236 -11.99 0.88 -8.97
C SER A 236 -12.59 -0.51 -8.77
N PRO A 237 -12.27 -1.56 -9.55
CA PRO A 237 -12.86 -2.88 -9.37
C PRO A 237 -12.54 -3.56 -8.03
N LEU A 238 -11.40 -3.19 -7.39
CA LEU A 238 -10.99 -3.69 -6.09
C LEU A 238 -10.65 -2.56 -5.10
N ALA A 239 -11.24 -1.37 -5.32
CA ALA A 239 -11.09 -0.21 -4.44
C ALA A 239 -12.22 -0.16 -3.39
N ASN A 240 -12.06 0.74 -2.44
CA ASN A 240 -13.02 1.08 -1.38
C ASN A 240 -13.28 -0.02 -0.35
N GLY A 241 -14.14 0.27 0.62
CA GLY A 241 -14.40 -0.63 1.74
C GLY A 241 -13.13 -1.01 2.47
N THR A 242 -12.83 -2.29 2.59
CA THR A 242 -11.59 -2.78 3.24
C THR A 242 -10.31 -2.52 2.44
N SER A 243 -10.42 -2.04 1.20
CA SER A 243 -9.29 -1.66 0.32
C SER A 243 -9.03 -0.16 0.37
N GLN A 244 -8.12 0.32 -0.49
CA GLN A 244 -7.77 1.73 -0.62
C GLN A 244 -8.84 2.51 -1.41
N PRO A 245 -8.85 3.87 -1.32
CA PRO A 245 -9.66 4.72 -2.18
C PRO A 245 -9.41 4.48 -3.66
N ALA A 246 -10.45 4.74 -4.48
CA ALA A 246 -10.37 4.50 -5.92
C ALA A 246 -9.43 5.48 -6.64
N THR A 247 -8.51 4.94 -7.44
CA THR A 247 -7.55 5.72 -8.24
C THR A 247 -8.25 6.70 -9.16
N GLU A 248 -9.25 6.24 -9.91
CA GLU A 248 -9.96 7.04 -10.90
C GLU A 248 -10.69 8.24 -10.25
N SER A 249 -11.25 8.04 -9.06
CA SER A 249 -11.95 9.09 -8.32
C SER A 249 -11.01 10.22 -7.91
N LEU A 250 -9.83 9.87 -7.39
CA LEU A 250 -8.84 10.86 -6.97
C LEU A 250 -8.25 11.60 -8.18
N VAL A 251 -7.93 10.89 -9.26
CA VAL A 251 -7.43 11.48 -10.51
C VAL A 251 -8.44 12.49 -11.08
N ALA A 252 -9.72 12.12 -11.12
CA ALA A 252 -10.78 13.01 -11.58
C ALA A 252 -10.96 14.24 -10.66
N THR A 253 -10.87 14.05 -9.35
CA THR A 253 -11.00 15.11 -8.34
C THR A 253 -9.89 16.16 -8.46
N LEU A 254 -8.65 15.73 -8.73
CA LEU A 254 -7.49 16.63 -8.78
C LEU A 254 -7.24 17.23 -10.16
N LYS A 255 -7.97 16.79 -11.19
CA LYS A 255 -7.78 17.25 -12.58
C LYS A 255 -7.93 18.78 -12.66
N GLY A 256 -6.92 19.41 -13.29
CA GLY A 256 -6.88 20.87 -13.46
C GLY A 256 -6.55 21.67 -12.20
N THR A 257 -6.27 21.01 -11.08
CA THR A 257 -5.75 21.65 -9.86
C THR A 257 -4.22 21.72 -9.89
N PRO A 258 -3.57 22.45 -8.96
CA PRO A 258 -2.11 22.40 -8.81
C PRO A 258 -1.55 21.02 -8.47
N ARG A 259 -2.40 20.09 -8.07
CA ARG A 259 -2.05 18.71 -7.68
C ARG A 259 -2.46 17.67 -8.74
N ASP A 260 -2.82 18.12 -9.94
CA ASP A 260 -3.18 17.22 -11.05
C ASP A 260 -2.10 16.15 -11.22
N THR A 261 -2.52 14.89 -11.19
CA THR A 261 -1.63 13.73 -11.25
C THR A 261 -1.04 13.50 -12.62
N GLY A 262 -1.65 14.05 -13.66
CA GLY A 262 -1.30 13.79 -15.07
C GLY A 262 -1.70 12.41 -15.58
N LEU A 263 -2.28 11.54 -14.73
CA LEU A 263 -2.70 10.21 -15.16
C LEU A 263 -3.92 10.27 -16.08
N ALA A 264 -3.91 9.43 -17.12
CA ALA A 264 -4.95 9.41 -18.14
C ALA A 264 -6.11 8.48 -17.75
N LEU A 265 -7.31 9.05 -17.50
CA LEU A 265 -8.51 8.30 -17.12
C LEU A 265 -8.90 7.19 -18.10
N ASN A 266 -8.65 7.37 -19.39
CA ASN A 266 -8.92 6.34 -20.40
C ASN A 266 -8.02 5.10 -20.21
N ARG A 267 -6.74 5.28 -19.86
CA ARG A 267 -5.82 4.18 -19.55
C ARG A 267 -6.21 3.46 -18.28
N LEU A 268 -6.59 4.22 -17.22
CA LEU A 268 -7.14 3.65 -16.00
C LEU A 268 -8.39 2.83 -16.28
N SER A 269 -9.31 3.34 -17.10
CA SER A 269 -10.53 2.64 -17.49
C SER A 269 -10.26 1.35 -18.27
N GLU A 270 -9.25 1.33 -19.12
CA GLU A 270 -8.81 0.15 -19.87
C GLU A 270 -8.31 -0.95 -18.92
N ALA A 271 -7.39 -0.61 -18.01
CA ALA A 271 -6.91 -1.55 -16.98
C ALA A 271 -8.05 -2.04 -16.09
N ALA A 272 -8.91 -1.13 -15.62
CA ALA A 272 -10.07 -1.46 -14.78
C ALA A 272 -11.07 -2.39 -15.50
N ALA A 273 -11.22 -2.31 -16.82
CA ALA A 273 -12.10 -3.20 -17.57
C ALA A 273 -11.68 -4.68 -17.47
N HIS A 274 -10.37 -4.95 -17.42
CA HIS A 274 -9.87 -6.30 -17.16
C HIS A 274 -10.16 -6.75 -15.74
N PHE A 275 -9.80 -5.94 -14.74
CA PHE A 275 -9.99 -6.31 -13.33
C PHE A 275 -11.45 -6.40 -12.91
N ARG A 276 -12.39 -5.73 -13.59
CA ARG A 276 -13.84 -5.96 -13.40
C ARG A 276 -14.23 -7.41 -13.68
N LYS A 277 -13.64 -8.04 -14.70
CA LYS A 277 -13.89 -9.46 -15.00
C LYS A 277 -13.31 -10.37 -13.94
N VAL A 278 -12.09 -10.05 -13.47
CA VAL A 278 -11.45 -10.79 -12.38
C VAL A 278 -12.26 -10.66 -11.09
N ALA A 279 -12.68 -9.47 -10.69
CA ALA A 279 -13.50 -9.24 -9.51
C ALA A 279 -14.85 -9.98 -9.59
N ALA A 280 -15.52 -9.95 -10.74
CA ALA A 280 -16.78 -10.68 -10.96
C ALA A 280 -16.59 -12.20 -10.82
N ARG A 281 -15.49 -12.76 -11.34
CA ARG A 281 -15.17 -14.18 -11.16
C ARG A 281 -14.92 -14.51 -9.69
N LEU A 282 -14.06 -13.74 -8.99
CA LEU A 282 -13.77 -13.94 -7.57
C LEU A 282 -15.04 -13.84 -6.71
N GLN A 283 -15.98 -12.97 -7.08
CA GLN A 283 -17.27 -12.87 -6.41
C GLN A 283 -18.15 -14.09 -6.68
N ALA A 284 -18.21 -14.57 -7.91
CA ALA A 284 -18.97 -15.78 -8.28
C ALA A 284 -18.42 -17.03 -7.59
N GLU A 285 -17.13 -17.10 -7.36
CA GLU A 285 -16.45 -18.18 -6.61
C GLU A 285 -16.60 -18.03 -5.07
N GLY A 286 -17.26 -16.97 -4.59
CA GLY A 286 -17.44 -16.71 -3.15
C GLY A 286 -16.18 -16.26 -2.41
N ILE A 287 -15.11 -15.94 -3.13
CA ILE A 287 -13.85 -15.44 -2.58
C ILE A 287 -13.97 -13.97 -2.19
N LEU A 288 -14.55 -13.15 -3.07
CA LEU A 288 -14.84 -11.75 -2.81
C LEU A 288 -16.27 -11.62 -2.31
N ASP A 289 -16.45 -11.28 -1.03
CA ASP A 289 -17.77 -11.01 -0.43
C ASP A 289 -18.08 -9.51 -0.59
N PRO A 290 -19.19 -9.12 -1.28
CA PRO A 290 -19.57 -7.72 -1.44
C PRO A 290 -19.75 -6.94 -0.12
N LYS A 291 -19.87 -7.64 1.01
CA LYS A 291 -19.95 -7.01 2.34
C LYS A 291 -18.69 -6.22 2.69
N VAL A 292 -17.54 -6.57 2.11
CA VAL A 292 -16.27 -5.83 2.34
C VAL A 292 -16.32 -4.39 1.84
N LEU A 293 -17.28 -4.06 0.96
CA LEU A 293 -17.48 -2.71 0.45
C LEU A 293 -18.37 -1.82 1.34
N ARG A 294 -18.95 -2.40 2.40
CA ARG A 294 -19.82 -1.65 3.30
C ARG A 294 -19.00 -0.73 4.20
N VAL A 295 -19.47 0.50 4.34
CA VAL A 295 -18.90 1.43 5.32
C VAL A 295 -19.15 0.91 6.73
N ASP A 296 -18.10 0.84 7.53
CA ASP A 296 -18.16 0.48 8.95
C ASP A 296 -17.38 1.46 9.83
N THR A 297 -18.10 2.40 10.42
CA THR A 297 -17.52 3.40 11.34
C THR A 297 -17.19 2.83 12.72
N ASN A 298 -17.64 1.60 13.05
CA ASN A 298 -17.23 0.94 14.30
C ASN A 298 -15.73 0.64 14.33
N THR A 299 -15.08 0.59 13.17
CA THR A 299 -13.62 0.50 13.07
C THR A 299 -12.91 1.59 13.88
N LEU A 300 -13.48 2.80 13.97
CA LEU A 300 -12.94 3.90 14.78
C LEU A 300 -12.97 3.58 16.29
N LEU A 301 -13.87 2.70 16.73
CA LEU A 301 -14.00 2.29 18.13
C LEU A 301 -13.09 1.09 18.46
N TYR A 302 -13.06 0.09 17.58
CA TYR A 302 -12.36 -1.18 17.83
C TYR A 302 -10.97 -1.26 17.19
N GLN A 303 -10.64 -0.37 16.27
CA GLN A 303 -9.34 -0.23 15.60
C GLN A 303 -8.85 -1.52 14.92
N VAL A 304 -9.76 -2.34 14.40
CA VAL A 304 -9.43 -3.59 13.72
C VAL A 304 -9.34 -3.36 12.21
N PRO A 305 -8.18 -3.62 11.58
CA PRO A 305 -8.03 -3.51 10.13
C PRO A 305 -8.98 -4.46 9.37
N GLY A 306 -9.76 -3.92 8.44
CA GLY A 306 -10.75 -4.67 7.67
C GLY A 306 -10.15 -5.83 6.85
N GLY A 307 -8.95 -5.65 6.30
CA GLY A 307 -8.24 -6.70 5.56
C GLY A 307 -7.84 -7.89 6.44
N MET A 308 -7.48 -7.67 7.71
CA MET A 308 -7.22 -8.76 8.66
C MET A 308 -8.49 -9.53 8.97
N LEU A 309 -9.60 -8.83 9.17
CA LEU A 309 -10.90 -9.46 9.45
C LEU A 309 -11.37 -10.30 8.27
N SER A 310 -11.23 -9.81 7.04
CA SER A 310 -11.58 -10.53 5.80
C SER A 310 -10.80 -11.83 5.66
N ASN A 311 -9.48 -11.79 5.93
CA ASN A 311 -8.63 -12.98 5.90
C ASN A 311 -9.02 -14.00 6.97
N LEU A 312 -9.30 -13.55 8.21
CA LEU A 312 -9.73 -14.42 9.31
C LEU A 312 -11.06 -15.11 8.97
N ILE A 313 -12.04 -14.37 8.48
CA ILE A 313 -13.34 -14.92 8.08
C ILE A 313 -13.17 -15.95 6.95
N SER A 314 -12.30 -15.68 5.96
CA SER A 314 -12.01 -16.61 4.88
C SER A 314 -11.41 -17.92 5.40
N GLN A 315 -10.46 -17.84 6.35
CA GLN A 315 -9.84 -19.03 6.96
C GLN A 315 -10.82 -19.83 7.81
N LEU A 316 -11.67 -19.16 8.58
CA LEU A 316 -12.72 -19.84 9.38
C LEU A 316 -13.71 -20.59 8.49
N LYS A 317 -14.16 -20.00 7.38
CA LYS A 317 -15.05 -20.66 6.41
C LYS A 317 -14.41 -21.86 5.70
N GLN A 318 -13.09 -21.95 5.66
CA GLN A 318 -12.37 -23.09 5.07
C GLN A 318 -12.12 -24.21 6.09
N ALA A 319 -12.21 -23.91 7.38
CA ALA A 319 -11.98 -24.87 8.46
C ALA A 319 -13.26 -25.61 8.88
N ASP A 320 -14.45 -25.08 8.52
CA ASP A 320 -15.77 -25.74 8.66
C ASP A 320 -16.05 -26.63 7.45
#